data_00ac909291dd88170ed681ae181de41c
#
_entry.id   00ac909291dd88170ed681ae181de41c
#
_cell.length_a   1.000
_cell.length_b   1.000
_cell.length_c   1.000
_cell.angle_alpha   90.00
_cell.angle_beta   90.00
_cell.angle_gamma   90.00
#
_symmetry.space_group_name_H-M   'P 1'
#
loop_
_entity.id
_entity.type
_entity.pdbx_description
1 polymer ?
#
loop_
_entity_poly.entity_id
_entity_poly.type
_entity_poly.pdbx_seq_one_letter_code
_entity_poly.pdbx_strand_id
1 'polypeptide(L)'
;MDKLLALNMFVETVRCGGYSAAARKLGIATSSVTRQVAALEADLGAVLLSRSTRHNTPTDAGANYFERAVSILEAVAHADSLVSDRGEARGRLRISVPVEFGRRVIAPHIGRFLATYPELDVSLSLSDEIIDLSKERVDVSVRLGTAVSSDDIVCKPVGQFERWIVGSPSYLVQARLPETPLDLLEHPCLKFDYGSAQQNWQFRKGDELFSVAVTGRLQSNNADILREAALDDQGLTLLADWLVMDDVREGKLTRVLPDFQVNPGNANASINVMFLPNQRGSSRIKVFVEFLQELLTHR
;
A
#
# COMPACT_ATOMS: atom_id res chain seq x y z
N MET A 1 -8.92 -28.47 -26.67
CA MET A 1 -8.78 -27.01 -26.55
C MET A 1 -7.61 -26.73 -25.62
N ASP A 2 -6.70 -25.84 -25.99
CA ASP A 2 -5.74 -25.27 -25.03
C ASP A 2 -6.48 -24.24 -24.14
N LYS A 3 -6.69 -24.61 -22.88
CA LYS A 3 -7.52 -23.79 -21.96
C LYS A 3 -6.85 -22.50 -21.59
N LEU A 4 -5.52 -22.48 -21.40
CA LEU A 4 -4.78 -21.25 -21.07
C LEU A 4 -4.79 -20.28 -22.23
N LEU A 5 -4.62 -20.77 -23.47
CA LEU A 5 -4.72 -19.94 -24.67
C LEU A 5 -6.13 -19.36 -24.82
N ALA A 6 -7.17 -20.16 -24.60
CA ALA A 6 -8.57 -19.72 -24.67
C ALA A 6 -8.89 -18.69 -23.57
N LEU A 7 -8.40 -18.87 -22.34
CA LEU A 7 -8.52 -17.91 -21.24
C LEU A 7 -7.85 -16.57 -21.62
N ASN A 8 -6.64 -16.62 -22.18
CA ASN A 8 -5.94 -15.40 -22.60
C ASN A 8 -6.71 -14.65 -23.67
N MET A 9 -7.22 -15.34 -24.69
CA MET A 9 -8.01 -14.72 -25.75
C MET A 9 -9.33 -14.14 -25.24
N PHE A 10 -9.99 -14.79 -24.30
CA PHE A 10 -11.19 -14.26 -23.66
C PHE A 10 -10.89 -13.00 -22.87
N VAL A 11 -9.86 -13.02 -22.01
CA VAL A 11 -9.44 -11.88 -21.19
C VAL A 11 -9.06 -10.68 -22.07
N GLU A 12 -8.29 -10.90 -23.11
CA GLU A 12 -7.90 -9.82 -24.03
C GLU A 12 -9.11 -9.31 -24.86
N THR A 13 -10.07 -10.14 -25.18
CA THR A 13 -11.30 -9.70 -25.86
C THR A 13 -12.12 -8.74 -24.98
N VAL A 14 -12.24 -9.05 -23.68
CA VAL A 14 -12.91 -8.17 -22.71
C VAL A 14 -12.14 -6.86 -22.53
N ARG A 15 -10.83 -6.92 -22.33
CA ARG A 15 -9.97 -5.73 -22.13
C ARG A 15 -9.96 -4.77 -23.31
N CYS A 16 -9.95 -5.33 -24.52
CA CYS A 16 -9.92 -4.54 -25.74
C CYS A 16 -11.32 -4.16 -26.27
N GLY A 17 -12.39 -4.60 -25.61
CA GLY A 17 -13.78 -4.30 -26.00
C GLY A 17 -14.25 -5.05 -27.26
N GLY A 18 -13.48 -6.06 -27.74
CA GLY A 18 -13.91 -6.86 -28.89
C GLY A 18 -12.83 -7.70 -29.54
N TYR A 19 -13.29 -8.70 -30.32
CA TYR A 19 -12.45 -9.71 -30.96
C TYR A 19 -11.40 -9.14 -31.90
N SER A 20 -11.77 -8.16 -32.74
CA SER A 20 -10.82 -7.56 -33.71
C SER A 20 -9.73 -6.73 -33.03
N ALA A 21 -10.04 -6.04 -31.95
CA ALA A 21 -9.06 -5.30 -31.19
C ALA A 21 -8.11 -6.24 -30.42
N ALA A 22 -8.64 -7.29 -29.81
CA ALA A 22 -7.84 -8.33 -29.16
C ALA A 22 -6.92 -9.04 -30.17
N ALA A 23 -7.43 -9.39 -31.34
CA ALA A 23 -6.66 -10.05 -32.40
C ALA A 23 -5.46 -9.19 -32.85
N ARG A 24 -5.66 -7.88 -33.04
CA ARG A 24 -4.58 -6.94 -33.37
C ARG A 24 -3.53 -6.88 -32.25
N LYS A 25 -3.96 -6.81 -31.00
CA LYS A 25 -3.05 -6.77 -29.84
C LYS A 25 -2.23 -8.06 -29.72
N LEU A 26 -2.86 -9.22 -29.98
CA LEU A 26 -2.21 -10.51 -29.89
C LEU A 26 -1.42 -10.91 -31.16
N GLY A 27 -1.50 -10.12 -32.24
CA GLY A 27 -0.82 -10.42 -33.50
C GLY A 27 -1.37 -11.65 -34.24
N ILE A 28 -2.66 -12.00 -34.07
CA ILE A 28 -3.29 -13.19 -34.64
C ILE A 28 -4.57 -12.84 -35.42
N ALA A 29 -5.10 -13.82 -36.17
CA ALA A 29 -6.35 -13.64 -36.92
C ALA A 29 -7.57 -13.55 -35.98
N THR A 30 -8.50 -12.63 -36.26
CA THR A 30 -9.76 -12.46 -35.50
C THR A 30 -10.57 -13.76 -35.41
N SER A 31 -10.59 -14.57 -36.50
CA SER A 31 -11.24 -15.87 -36.51
C SER A 31 -10.68 -16.86 -35.49
N SER A 32 -9.38 -16.79 -35.20
CA SER A 32 -8.73 -17.60 -34.18
C SER A 32 -9.20 -17.22 -32.80
N VAL A 33 -9.25 -15.93 -32.48
CA VAL A 33 -9.76 -15.42 -31.19
C VAL A 33 -11.21 -15.85 -31.00
N THR A 34 -12.07 -15.57 -32.00
CA THR A 34 -13.50 -15.92 -31.92
C THR A 34 -13.71 -17.43 -31.71
N ARG A 35 -12.95 -18.27 -32.43
CA ARG A 35 -13.07 -19.73 -32.30
C ARG A 35 -12.65 -20.23 -30.91
N GLN A 36 -11.58 -19.70 -30.35
CA GLN A 36 -11.10 -20.12 -29.02
C GLN A 36 -12.03 -19.68 -27.91
N VAL A 37 -12.58 -18.46 -27.99
CA VAL A 37 -13.58 -17.98 -27.03
C VAL A 37 -14.87 -18.80 -27.14
N ALA A 38 -15.35 -19.08 -28.36
CA ALA A 38 -16.52 -19.93 -28.56
C ALA A 38 -16.29 -21.36 -28.03
N ALA A 39 -15.09 -21.90 -28.20
CA ALA A 39 -14.72 -23.22 -27.65
C ALA A 39 -14.68 -23.18 -26.10
N LEU A 40 -14.24 -22.09 -25.50
CA LEU A 40 -14.28 -21.91 -24.05
C LEU A 40 -15.71 -21.85 -23.53
N GLU A 41 -16.59 -21.07 -24.18
CA GLU A 41 -18.01 -21.00 -23.85
C GLU A 41 -18.71 -22.38 -23.95
N ALA A 42 -18.39 -23.14 -24.99
CA ALA A 42 -18.91 -24.48 -25.16
C ALA A 42 -18.41 -25.45 -24.08
N ASP A 43 -17.13 -25.38 -23.69
CA ASP A 43 -16.54 -26.21 -22.63
C ASP A 43 -17.17 -25.91 -21.26
N LEU A 44 -17.51 -24.62 -21.01
CA LEU A 44 -18.13 -24.19 -19.78
C LEU A 44 -19.66 -24.36 -19.77
N GLY A 45 -20.28 -24.56 -20.92
CA GLY A 45 -21.75 -24.58 -21.06
C GLY A 45 -22.40 -23.21 -20.76
N ALA A 46 -21.67 -22.12 -20.90
CA ALA A 46 -22.12 -20.79 -20.55
C ALA A 46 -21.66 -19.74 -21.58
N VAL A 47 -22.53 -18.77 -21.88
CA VAL A 47 -22.18 -17.62 -22.72
C VAL A 47 -21.47 -16.59 -21.87
N LEU A 48 -20.24 -16.28 -22.20
CA LEU A 48 -19.41 -15.31 -21.46
C LEU A 48 -19.47 -13.92 -22.08
N LEU A 49 -19.68 -13.81 -23.39
CA LEU A 49 -19.74 -12.52 -24.10
C LEU A 49 -21.09 -12.35 -24.80
N SER A 50 -21.75 -11.24 -24.54
CA SER A 50 -22.98 -10.84 -25.24
C SER A 50 -22.63 -10.44 -26.67
N ARG A 51 -23.29 -11.06 -27.65
CA ARG A 51 -23.13 -10.73 -29.07
C ARG A 51 -24.01 -9.55 -29.45
N SER A 52 -23.57 -8.33 -29.19
CA SER A 52 -24.18 -7.18 -29.84
C SER A 52 -23.35 -6.78 -31.07
N THR A 53 -24.00 -6.24 -32.12
CA THR A 53 -23.33 -5.92 -33.40
C THR A 53 -22.32 -4.78 -33.31
N ARG A 54 -22.17 -4.13 -32.15
CA ARG A 54 -21.26 -2.98 -31.97
C ARG A 54 -20.25 -3.14 -30.84
N HIS A 55 -20.54 -3.93 -29.80
CA HIS A 55 -19.64 -4.15 -28.67
C HIS A 55 -19.81 -5.57 -28.10
N ASN A 56 -18.70 -6.25 -27.80
CA ASN A 56 -18.73 -7.50 -27.06
C ASN A 56 -18.56 -7.19 -25.57
N THR A 57 -19.67 -7.10 -24.86
CA THR A 57 -19.67 -6.88 -23.40
C THR A 57 -19.76 -8.21 -22.67
N PRO A 58 -19.09 -8.39 -21.54
CA PRO A 58 -19.25 -9.57 -20.70
C PRO A 58 -20.71 -9.72 -20.24
N THR A 59 -21.22 -10.94 -20.20
CA THR A 59 -22.41 -11.30 -19.45
C THR A 59 -22.10 -11.30 -17.95
N ASP A 60 -23.10 -11.43 -17.06
CA ASP A 60 -22.84 -11.57 -15.61
C ASP A 60 -21.94 -12.78 -15.32
N ALA A 61 -22.16 -13.91 -16.00
CA ALA A 61 -21.28 -15.08 -15.93
C ALA A 61 -19.88 -14.74 -16.48
N GLY A 62 -19.82 -14.00 -17.58
CA GLY A 62 -18.58 -13.56 -18.20
C GLY A 62 -17.78 -12.61 -17.31
N ALA A 63 -18.41 -11.65 -16.62
CA ALA A 63 -17.75 -10.75 -15.70
C ALA A 63 -17.14 -11.51 -14.51
N ASN A 64 -17.90 -12.39 -13.88
CA ASN A 64 -17.41 -13.25 -12.80
C ASN A 64 -16.26 -14.18 -13.27
N TYR A 65 -16.39 -14.75 -14.46
CA TYR A 65 -15.37 -15.63 -15.03
C TYR A 65 -14.11 -14.86 -15.44
N PHE A 66 -14.26 -13.66 -15.96
CA PHE A 66 -13.13 -12.78 -16.34
C PHE A 66 -12.19 -12.55 -15.17
N GLU A 67 -12.72 -12.23 -14.00
CA GLU A 67 -11.92 -12.03 -12.80
C GLU A 67 -11.10 -13.27 -12.41
N ARG A 68 -11.71 -14.46 -12.52
CA ARG A 68 -11.03 -15.71 -12.21
C ARG A 68 -10.00 -16.08 -13.29
N ALA A 69 -10.35 -15.86 -14.55
CA ALA A 69 -9.45 -16.10 -15.68
C ALA A 69 -8.17 -15.26 -15.61
N VAL A 70 -8.31 -13.97 -15.25
CA VAL A 70 -7.16 -13.09 -15.01
C VAL A 70 -6.26 -13.64 -13.90
N SER A 71 -6.84 -14.06 -12.77
CA SER A 71 -6.08 -14.64 -11.65
C SER A 71 -5.32 -15.92 -12.02
N ILE A 72 -5.92 -16.78 -12.82
CA ILE A 72 -5.28 -18.02 -13.31
C ILE A 72 -4.10 -17.69 -14.23
N LEU A 73 -4.29 -16.79 -15.19
CA LEU A 73 -3.21 -16.39 -16.11
C LEU A 73 -2.05 -15.71 -15.37
N GLU A 74 -2.35 -14.90 -14.36
CA GLU A 74 -1.35 -14.29 -13.49
C GLU A 74 -0.58 -15.33 -12.67
N ALA A 75 -1.27 -16.36 -12.15
CA ALA A 75 -0.63 -17.45 -11.42
C ALA A 75 0.32 -18.28 -12.30
N VAL A 76 -0.07 -18.54 -13.55
CA VAL A 76 0.79 -19.22 -14.53
C VAL A 76 2.01 -18.36 -14.86
N ALA A 77 1.80 -17.09 -15.21
CA ALA A 77 2.89 -16.16 -15.49
C ALA A 77 3.85 -16.02 -14.30
N HIS A 78 3.32 -16.08 -13.08
CA HIS A 78 4.13 -16.08 -11.87
C HIS A 78 4.96 -17.37 -11.74
N ALA A 79 4.34 -18.54 -11.93
CA ALA A 79 5.06 -19.82 -11.90
C ALA A 79 6.19 -19.85 -12.93
N ASP A 80 5.93 -19.36 -14.16
CA ASP A 80 6.94 -19.24 -15.21
C ASP A 80 8.08 -18.30 -14.82
N SER A 81 7.77 -17.20 -14.13
CA SER A 81 8.77 -16.23 -13.68
C SER A 81 9.71 -16.76 -12.58
N LEU A 82 9.24 -17.72 -11.76
CA LEU A 82 10.05 -18.36 -10.74
C LEU A 82 11.11 -19.30 -11.33
N VAL A 83 10.87 -19.84 -12.52
CA VAL A 83 11.74 -20.82 -13.18
C VAL A 83 12.60 -20.16 -14.28
N SER A 84 12.10 -19.07 -14.88
CA SER A 84 12.85 -18.33 -15.89
C SER A 84 13.88 -17.41 -15.20
N ASP A 85 15.12 -17.86 -15.21
CA ASP A 85 16.32 -17.20 -14.60
C ASP A 85 16.73 -15.86 -15.28
N ARG A 86 15.78 -15.15 -15.89
CA ARG A 86 16.06 -13.89 -16.62
C ARG A 86 16.02 -12.64 -15.72
N GLY A 87 15.70 -12.77 -14.43
CA GLY A 87 15.81 -11.69 -13.45
C GLY A 87 15.05 -10.38 -13.76
N GLU A 88 14.42 -10.29 -14.91
CA GLU A 88 13.72 -9.09 -15.37
C GLU A 88 12.36 -8.96 -14.69
N ALA A 89 12.17 -7.83 -14.00
CA ALA A 89 10.89 -7.50 -13.40
C ALA A 89 9.93 -7.01 -14.49
N ARG A 90 8.87 -7.78 -14.78
CA ARG A 90 7.89 -7.47 -15.83
C ARG A 90 6.46 -7.85 -15.45
N GLY A 91 5.47 -7.25 -16.11
CA GLY A 91 4.05 -7.49 -15.87
C GLY A 91 3.49 -6.61 -14.75
N ARG A 92 2.31 -6.94 -14.26
CA ARG A 92 1.58 -6.09 -13.31
C ARG A 92 2.06 -6.30 -11.87
N LEU A 93 2.31 -5.19 -11.18
CA LEU A 93 2.65 -5.13 -9.75
C LEU A 93 1.62 -4.28 -9.01
N ARG A 94 0.82 -4.92 -8.15
CA ARG A 94 -0.20 -4.25 -7.33
C ARG A 94 0.35 -4.01 -5.94
N ILE A 95 0.44 -2.75 -5.58
CA ILE A 95 1.05 -2.28 -4.33
C ILE A 95 -0.02 -1.59 -3.49
N SER A 96 -0.09 -1.90 -2.19
CA SER A 96 -0.88 -1.15 -1.22
C SER A 96 0.05 -0.50 -0.19
N VAL A 97 -0.15 0.80 0.06
CA VAL A 97 0.66 1.55 1.02
C VAL A 97 -0.22 2.49 1.84
N PRO A 98 0.19 2.90 3.06
CA PRO A 98 -0.49 3.95 3.81
C PRO A 98 -0.57 5.25 3.02
N VAL A 99 -1.66 5.98 3.15
CA VAL A 99 -1.99 7.15 2.32
C VAL A 99 -0.84 8.14 2.31
N GLU A 100 -0.43 8.66 3.47
CA GLU A 100 0.58 9.70 3.52
C GLU A 100 1.98 9.19 3.19
N PHE A 101 2.29 7.94 3.53
CA PHE A 101 3.54 7.32 3.15
C PHE A 101 3.67 7.19 1.62
N GLY A 102 2.60 6.78 0.96
CA GLY A 102 2.53 6.73 -0.51
C GLY A 102 2.72 8.12 -1.13
N ARG A 103 2.03 9.13 -0.61
CA ARG A 103 2.08 10.51 -1.14
C ARG A 103 3.44 11.17 -0.93
N ARG A 104 4.03 11.07 0.26
CA ARG A 104 5.21 11.84 0.65
C ARG A 104 6.53 11.11 0.45
N VAL A 105 6.53 9.77 0.52
CA VAL A 105 7.76 8.98 0.42
C VAL A 105 7.92 8.33 -0.95
N ILE A 106 6.84 7.75 -1.50
CA ILE A 106 6.91 6.97 -2.74
C ILE A 106 6.67 7.86 -3.96
N ALA A 107 5.60 8.66 -3.96
CA ALA A 107 5.17 9.42 -5.15
C ALA A 107 6.24 10.35 -5.73
N PRO A 108 7.07 11.06 -4.95
CA PRO A 108 8.14 11.90 -5.51
C PRO A 108 9.18 11.12 -6.33
N HIS A 109 9.29 9.81 -6.11
CA HIS A 109 10.32 8.96 -6.70
C HIS A 109 9.77 7.88 -7.65
N ILE A 110 8.45 7.75 -7.77
CA ILE A 110 7.81 6.69 -8.56
C ILE A 110 8.19 6.78 -10.05
N GLY A 111 8.38 7.98 -10.57
CA GLY A 111 8.82 8.18 -11.95
C GLY A 111 10.18 7.53 -12.24
N ARG A 112 11.14 7.61 -11.29
CA ARG A 112 12.43 6.93 -11.40
C ARG A 112 12.25 5.41 -11.43
N PHE A 113 11.39 4.87 -10.57
CA PHE A 113 11.10 3.43 -10.54
C PHE A 113 10.52 2.94 -11.88
N LEU A 114 9.53 3.64 -12.43
CA LEU A 114 8.92 3.29 -13.72
C LEU A 114 9.90 3.39 -14.89
N ALA A 115 10.79 4.38 -14.86
CA ALA A 115 11.83 4.52 -15.89
C ALA A 115 12.87 3.39 -15.83
N THR A 116 13.19 2.91 -14.61
CA THR A 116 14.14 1.81 -14.41
C THR A 116 13.56 0.46 -14.83
N TYR A 117 12.23 0.28 -14.67
CA TYR A 117 11.53 -0.98 -14.96
C TYR A 117 10.37 -0.76 -15.97
N PRO A 118 10.68 -0.50 -17.25
CA PRO A 118 9.68 -0.10 -18.26
C PRO A 118 8.68 -1.21 -18.59
N GLU A 119 8.99 -2.47 -18.26
CA GLU A 119 8.08 -3.61 -18.47
C GLU A 119 7.14 -3.89 -17.28
N LEU A 120 7.23 -3.07 -16.22
CA LEU A 120 6.29 -3.14 -15.10
C LEU A 120 5.08 -2.23 -15.33
N ASP A 121 3.89 -2.82 -15.16
CA ASP A 121 2.62 -2.09 -15.03
C ASP A 121 2.28 -1.98 -13.53
N VAL A 122 2.51 -0.80 -12.95
CA VAL A 122 2.36 -0.57 -11.51
C VAL A 122 0.97 -0.03 -11.19
N SER A 123 0.28 -0.71 -10.27
CA SER A 123 -0.98 -0.25 -9.68
C SER A 123 -0.75 0.05 -8.20
N LEU A 124 -0.77 1.33 -7.82
CA LEU A 124 -0.55 1.79 -6.45
C LEU A 124 -1.89 2.19 -5.81
N SER A 125 -2.27 1.47 -4.75
CA SER A 125 -3.44 1.77 -3.93
C SER A 125 -3.01 2.39 -2.59
N LEU A 126 -3.64 3.48 -2.20
CA LEU A 126 -3.39 4.18 -0.94
C LEU A 126 -4.49 3.86 0.05
N SER A 127 -4.14 3.21 1.17
CA SER A 127 -5.10 2.86 2.23
C SER A 127 -4.40 2.68 3.57
N ASP A 128 -4.98 3.28 4.61
CA ASP A 128 -4.53 3.11 6.00
C ASP A 128 -5.21 1.90 6.67
N GLU A 129 -6.12 1.21 5.99
CA GLU A 129 -6.78 0.01 6.47
C GLU A 129 -5.88 -1.22 6.37
N ILE A 130 -6.07 -2.16 7.30
CA ILE A 130 -5.46 -3.49 7.21
C ILE A 130 -6.22 -4.28 6.15
N ILE A 131 -5.56 -4.59 5.04
CA ILE A 131 -6.15 -5.29 3.92
C ILE A 131 -5.84 -6.78 3.93
N ASP A 132 -6.77 -7.60 3.43
CA ASP A 132 -6.54 -8.99 3.09
C ASP A 132 -5.89 -9.07 1.70
N LEU A 133 -4.58 -9.40 1.65
CA LEU A 133 -3.79 -9.44 0.41
C LEU A 133 -4.41 -10.34 -0.66
N SER A 134 -5.04 -11.45 -0.25
CA SER A 134 -5.65 -12.40 -1.18
C SER A 134 -6.95 -11.88 -1.76
N LYS A 135 -7.84 -11.31 -0.92
CA LYS A 135 -9.14 -10.80 -1.36
C LYS A 135 -8.99 -9.55 -2.21
N GLU A 136 -8.09 -8.65 -1.81
CA GLU A 136 -7.82 -7.38 -2.49
C GLU A 136 -6.89 -7.53 -3.71
N ARG A 137 -6.37 -8.74 -3.96
CA ARG A 137 -5.45 -9.04 -5.06
C ARG A 137 -4.22 -8.12 -5.06
N VAL A 138 -3.66 -7.87 -3.88
CA VAL A 138 -2.46 -7.07 -3.68
C VAL A 138 -1.25 -7.99 -3.70
N ASP A 139 -0.26 -7.68 -4.54
CA ASP A 139 0.97 -8.46 -4.64
C ASP A 139 1.92 -8.14 -3.47
N VAL A 140 1.97 -6.87 -3.07
CA VAL A 140 2.82 -6.40 -1.97
C VAL A 140 2.15 -5.25 -1.23
N SER A 141 2.21 -5.28 0.09
CA SER A 141 1.70 -4.21 0.97
C SER A 141 2.83 -3.64 1.82
N VAL A 142 2.89 -2.32 1.93
CA VAL A 142 3.73 -1.62 2.92
C VAL A 142 2.87 -1.27 4.12
N ARG A 143 3.36 -1.53 5.32
CA ARG A 143 2.67 -1.16 6.58
C ARG A 143 3.67 -0.63 7.59
N LEU A 144 3.20 0.35 8.38
CA LEU A 144 3.98 1.05 9.40
C LEU A 144 3.62 0.51 10.78
N GLY A 145 4.62 0.33 11.63
CA GLY A 145 4.41 -0.13 13.00
C GLY A 145 4.70 -1.62 13.20
N THR A 146 4.09 -2.22 14.21
CA THR A 146 4.36 -3.61 14.59
C THR A 146 3.99 -4.57 13.47
N ALA A 147 4.94 -5.41 13.11
CA ALA A 147 4.73 -6.46 12.13
C ALA A 147 3.67 -7.46 12.61
N VAL A 148 2.69 -7.75 11.77
CA VAL A 148 1.74 -8.85 12.02
C VAL A 148 2.42 -10.15 11.59
N SER A 149 2.67 -11.05 12.53
CA SER A 149 3.17 -12.38 12.23
C SER A 149 2.00 -13.32 11.99
N SER A 150 1.98 -13.96 10.83
CA SER A 150 1.01 -14.99 10.45
C SER A 150 1.71 -15.98 9.53
N ASP A 151 1.35 -17.26 9.61
CA ASP A 151 1.87 -18.28 8.69
C ASP A 151 1.45 -18.04 7.24
N ASP A 152 0.38 -17.28 7.06
CA ASP A 152 -0.19 -16.96 5.75
C ASP A 152 0.43 -15.72 5.09
N ILE A 153 1.33 -14.98 5.78
CA ILE A 153 1.90 -13.73 5.29
C ILE A 153 3.39 -13.67 5.58
N VAL A 154 4.18 -13.39 4.56
CA VAL A 154 5.58 -13.03 4.73
C VAL A 154 5.65 -11.56 5.11
N CYS A 155 6.21 -11.27 6.27
CA CYS A 155 6.46 -9.90 6.72
C CYS A 155 7.97 -9.67 6.83
N LYS A 156 8.47 -8.66 6.09
CA LYS A 156 9.88 -8.30 6.05
C LYS A 156 10.07 -6.84 6.45
N PRO A 157 10.82 -6.54 7.52
CA PRO A 157 11.19 -5.16 7.82
C PRO A 157 12.15 -4.63 6.76
N VAL A 158 11.90 -3.42 6.27
CA VAL A 158 12.69 -2.76 5.22
C VAL A 158 13.28 -1.43 5.66
N GLY A 159 12.84 -0.90 6.81
CA GLY A 159 13.35 0.33 7.39
C GLY A 159 12.71 0.64 8.74
N GLN A 160 13.10 1.77 9.28
CA GLN A 160 12.56 2.32 10.53
C GLN A 160 12.26 3.80 10.33
N PHE A 161 11.43 4.37 11.21
CA PHE A 161 11.14 5.79 11.29
C PHE A 161 11.06 6.20 12.76
N GLU A 162 11.09 7.49 13.04
CA GLU A 162 10.81 8.00 14.38
C GLU A 162 9.38 8.53 14.47
N ARG A 163 8.87 8.62 15.68
CA ARG A 163 7.66 9.40 15.95
C ARG A 163 8.02 10.60 16.77
N TRP A 164 7.57 11.75 16.32
CA TRP A 164 7.77 13.02 16.99
C TRP A 164 6.45 13.54 17.54
N ILE A 165 6.49 14.08 18.76
CA ILE A 165 5.38 14.85 19.26
C ILE A 165 5.61 16.28 18.77
N VAL A 166 4.59 16.82 18.10
CA VAL A 166 4.66 18.16 17.51
C VAL A 166 3.43 18.98 17.85
N GLY A 167 3.61 20.29 17.93
CA GLY A 167 2.55 21.30 18.02
C GLY A 167 3.01 22.58 17.36
N SER A 168 2.08 23.49 17.05
CA SER A 168 2.44 24.79 16.51
C SER A 168 3.14 25.67 17.55
N PRO A 169 4.03 26.59 17.13
CA PRO A 169 4.63 27.57 18.04
C PRO A 169 3.58 28.43 18.77
N SER A 170 2.51 28.83 18.08
CA SER A 170 1.43 29.63 18.65
C SER A 170 0.73 28.91 19.80
N TYR A 171 0.40 27.64 19.60
CA TYR A 171 -0.18 26.78 20.65
C TYR A 171 0.76 26.70 21.87
N LEU A 172 2.05 26.40 21.63
CA LEU A 172 3.03 26.22 22.71
C LEU A 172 3.31 27.47 23.52
N VAL A 173 3.21 28.67 22.93
CA VAL A 173 3.29 29.95 23.65
C VAL A 173 2.12 30.11 24.62
N GLN A 174 0.90 29.68 24.22
CA GLN A 174 -0.30 29.83 25.03
C GLN A 174 -0.43 28.73 26.11
N ALA A 175 -0.10 27.46 25.75
CA ALA A 175 -0.35 26.33 26.61
C ALA A 175 0.86 25.89 27.45
N ARG A 176 1.99 26.59 27.34
CA ARG A 176 3.29 26.24 27.90
C ARG A 176 3.94 25.05 27.17
N LEU A 177 5.25 25.08 27.05
CA LEU A 177 6.03 23.98 26.46
C LEU A 177 6.13 22.80 27.46
N PRO A 178 5.74 21.56 27.11
CA PRO A 178 5.93 20.41 27.98
C PRO A 178 7.43 20.09 28.13
N GLU A 179 7.89 19.96 29.38
CA GLU A 179 9.27 19.64 29.75
C GLU A 179 9.44 18.16 30.09
N THR A 180 8.36 17.51 30.52
CA THR A 180 8.31 16.09 30.88
C THR A 180 7.16 15.38 30.18
N PRO A 181 7.22 14.03 30.03
CA PRO A 181 6.09 13.26 29.49
C PRO A 181 4.77 13.45 30.24
N LEU A 182 4.82 13.69 31.57
CA LEU A 182 3.62 13.86 32.39
C LEU A 182 2.90 15.20 32.11
N ASP A 183 3.61 16.21 31.62
CA ASP A 183 3.00 17.50 31.29
C ASP A 183 1.96 17.35 30.17
N LEU A 184 2.04 16.28 29.37
CA LEU A 184 1.04 15.98 28.32
C LEU A 184 -0.36 15.74 28.87
N LEU A 185 -0.51 15.48 30.16
CA LEU A 185 -1.82 15.36 30.80
C LEU A 185 -2.58 16.69 30.82
N GLU A 186 -1.86 17.80 30.71
CA GLU A 186 -2.41 19.17 30.68
C GLU A 186 -2.65 19.67 29.24
N HIS A 187 -2.26 18.86 28.21
CA HIS A 187 -2.38 19.23 26.81
C HIS A 187 -3.45 18.43 26.08
N PRO A 188 -4.28 19.05 25.23
CA PRO A 188 -5.08 18.31 24.26
C PRO A 188 -4.17 17.57 23.28
N CYS A 189 -4.27 16.23 23.24
CA CYS A 189 -3.51 15.38 22.34
C CYS A 189 -4.41 14.89 21.20
N LEU A 190 -4.02 15.21 19.97
CA LEU A 190 -4.69 14.76 18.75
C LEU A 190 -4.23 13.32 18.47
N LYS A 191 -5.16 12.36 18.41
CA LYS A 191 -4.85 10.93 18.46
C LYS A 191 -5.05 10.25 17.10
N PHE A 192 -4.08 9.46 16.68
CA PHE A 192 -4.29 8.56 15.56
C PHE A 192 -5.16 7.38 16.00
N ASP A 193 -6.16 7.00 15.18
CA ASP A 193 -7.07 5.91 15.50
C ASP A 193 -6.42 4.54 15.24
N TYR A 194 -6.06 3.86 16.32
CA TYR A 194 -5.58 2.47 16.30
C TYR A 194 -6.68 1.47 16.72
N GLY A 195 -7.95 1.86 16.63
CA GLY A 195 -9.09 1.03 17.04
C GLY A 195 -9.38 1.05 18.54
N SER A 196 -8.74 1.94 19.33
CA SER A 196 -8.99 2.14 20.75
C SER A 196 -9.20 3.61 21.08
N ALA A 197 -10.26 3.92 21.83
CA ALA A 197 -10.53 5.28 22.29
C ALA A 197 -9.50 5.77 23.33
N GLN A 198 -8.96 4.85 24.14
CA GLN A 198 -7.95 5.16 25.15
C GLN A 198 -6.57 4.81 24.59
N GLN A 199 -5.67 5.77 24.60
CA GLN A 199 -4.30 5.63 24.13
C GLN A 199 -3.31 6.04 25.20
N ASN A 200 -2.28 5.20 25.35
CA ASN A 200 -1.11 5.51 26.15
C ASN A 200 0.06 5.74 25.20
N TRP A 201 0.76 6.86 25.38
CA TRP A 201 2.04 7.07 24.72
C TRP A 201 3.14 6.59 25.65
N GLN A 202 4.00 5.75 25.14
CA GLN A 202 5.16 5.20 25.84
C GLN A 202 6.41 5.96 25.45
N PHE A 203 7.12 6.44 26.45
CA PHE A 203 8.34 7.21 26.35
C PHE A 203 9.52 6.39 26.84
N ARG A 204 10.63 6.45 26.14
CA ARG A 204 11.89 5.85 26.55
C ARG A 204 13.00 6.88 26.49
N LYS A 205 13.80 6.95 27.58
CA LYS A 205 15.04 7.73 27.65
C LYS A 205 16.08 6.88 28.37
N GLY A 206 17.03 6.32 27.64
CA GLY A 206 17.92 5.29 28.18
C GLY A 206 17.15 4.07 28.69
N ASP A 207 17.32 3.76 29.96
CA ASP A 207 16.62 2.65 30.64
C ASP A 207 15.27 3.06 31.27
N GLU A 208 14.98 4.36 31.27
CA GLU A 208 13.72 4.87 31.84
C GLU A 208 12.56 4.71 30.86
N LEU A 209 11.44 4.24 31.41
CA LEU A 209 10.19 4.04 30.67
C LEU A 209 9.05 4.79 31.36
N PHE A 210 8.31 5.57 30.60
CA PHE A 210 7.12 6.28 31.05
C PHE A 210 5.93 5.90 30.19
N SER A 211 4.75 5.88 30.79
CA SER A 211 3.49 5.65 30.07
C SER A 211 2.50 6.73 30.45
N VAL A 212 2.05 7.50 29.48
CA VAL A 212 1.13 8.60 29.69
C VAL A 212 -0.17 8.34 28.94
N ALA A 213 -1.30 8.32 29.66
CA ALA A 213 -2.63 8.23 29.10
C ALA A 213 -3.01 9.60 28.51
N VAL A 214 -2.92 9.74 27.20
CA VAL A 214 -3.20 11.02 26.51
C VAL A 214 -4.70 11.18 26.24
N THR A 215 -5.17 12.41 26.36
CA THR A 215 -6.57 12.78 26.14
C THR A 215 -6.67 13.90 25.10
N GLY A 216 -7.77 13.92 24.37
CA GLY A 216 -8.02 14.97 23.38
C GLY A 216 -9.32 14.74 22.62
N ARG A 217 -9.78 15.78 21.94
CA ARG A 217 -11.11 15.84 21.32
C ARG A 217 -11.12 15.38 19.86
N LEU A 218 -9.95 15.21 19.22
CA LEU A 218 -9.81 14.76 17.84
C LEU A 218 -9.12 13.41 17.80
N GLN A 219 -9.72 12.47 17.10
CA GLN A 219 -9.15 11.18 16.73
C GLN A 219 -9.41 10.95 15.24
N SER A 220 -8.41 10.51 14.50
CA SER A 220 -8.50 10.26 13.06
C SER A 220 -7.62 9.08 12.66
N ASN A 221 -8.08 8.29 11.70
CA ASN A 221 -7.27 7.25 11.04
C ASN A 221 -6.39 7.80 9.90
N ASN A 222 -6.40 9.11 9.68
CA ASN A 222 -5.51 9.77 8.72
C ASN A 222 -4.58 10.73 9.45
N ALA A 223 -3.26 10.55 9.27
CA ALA A 223 -2.24 11.30 9.98
C ALA A 223 -2.13 12.77 9.51
N ASP A 224 -2.47 13.07 8.25
CA ASP A 224 -2.40 14.45 7.73
C ASP A 224 -3.51 15.33 8.33
N ILE A 225 -4.69 14.77 8.64
CA ILE A 225 -5.74 15.47 9.40
C ILE A 225 -5.22 15.92 10.77
N LEU A 226 -4.46 15.08 11.46
CA LEU A 226 -3.89 15.41 12.78
C LEU A 226 -2.77 16.44 12.65
N ARG A 227 -1.98 16.35 11.58
CA ARG A 227 -0.95 17.33 11.25
C ARG A 227 -1.56 18.72 11.01
N GLU A 228 -2.59 18.80 10.14
CA GLU A 228 -3.29 20.06 9.87
C GLU A 228 -3.92 20.65 11.13
N ALA A 229 -4.54 19.82 11.97
CA ALA A 229 -5.09 20.29 13.24
C ALA A 229 -4.00 20.81 14.21
N ALA A 230 -2.82 20.20 14.23
CA ALA A 230 -1.70 20.70 15.03
C ALA A 230 -1.15 22.02 14.48
N LEU A 231 -1.12 22.20 13.15
CA LEU A 231 -0.79 23.49 12.51
C LEU A 231 -1.80 24.58 12.83
N ASP A 232 -3.08 24.21 13.04
CA ASP A 232 -4.19 25.10 13.42
C ASP A 232 -4.37 25.22 14.94
N ASP A 233 -3.30 25.10 15.70
CA ASP A 233 -3.23 25.35 17.15
C ASP A 233 -4.13 24.44 18.02
N GLN A 234 -4.60 23.29 17.52
CA GLN A 234 -5.58 22.45 18.24
C GLN A 234 -4.95 21.52 19.30
N GLY A 235 -3.61 21.51 19.44
CA GLY A 235 -2.92 20.74 20.44
C GLY A 235 -1.68 20.01 19.92
N LEU A 236 -1.28 18.98 20.66
CA LEU A 236 -0.10 18.16 20.35
C LEU A 236 -0.50 16.87 19.63
N THR A 237 0.33 16.40 18.71
CA THR A 237 0.12 15.15 18.01
C THR A 237 1.40 14.32 17.90
N LEU A 238 1.26 12.98 17.91
CA LEU A 238 2.34 12.04 17.73
C LEU A 238 2.31 11.50 16.29
N LEU A 239 3.25 11.97 15.47
CA LEU A 239 3.31 11.66 14.05
C LEU A 239 4.69 11.13 13.64
N ALA A 240 4.73 10.46 12.49
CA ALA A 240 5.99 10.03 11.91
C ALA A 240 6.84 11.24 11.49
N ASP A 241 8.15 11.15 11.73
CA ASP A 241 9.14 12.17 11.38
C ASP A 241 9.06 12.60 9.91
N TRP A 242 8.97 11.63 9.01
CA TRP A 242 8.86 11.87 7.57
C TRP A 242 7.59 12.65 7.16
N LEU A 243 6.57 12.72 8.00
CA LEU A 243 5.34 13.47 7.73
C LEU A 243 5.48 14.95 8.13
N VAL A 244 6.21 15.24 9.21
CA VAL A 244 6.27 16.55 9.85
C VAL A 244 7.63 17.23 9.79
N MET A 245 8.66 16.56 9.29
CA MET A 245 10.03 17.06 9.27
C MET A 245 10.16 18.42 8.56
N ASP A 246 9.47 18.60 7.43
CA ASP A 246 9.53 19.85 6.67
C ASP A 246 8.83 20.97 7.44
N ASP A 247 7.69 20.71 8.08
CA ASP A 247 7.01 21.71 8.91
C ASP A 247 7.86 22.14 10.11
N VAL A 248 8.60 21.19 10.69
CA VAL A 248 9.54 21.50 11.80
C VAL A 248 10.72 22.32 11.29
N ARG A 249 11.29 21.99 10.12
CA ARG A 249 12.38 22.76 9.49
C ARG A 249 11.96 24.18 9.13
N GLU A 250 10.72 24.34 8.68
CA GLU A 250 10.14 25.62 8.30
C GLU A 250 9.63 26.42 9.52
N GLY A 251 9.71 25.86 10.73
CA GLY A 251 9.23 26.48 11.96
C GLY A 251 7.71 26.59 12.10
N LYS A 252 6.95 25.86 11.28
CA LYS A 252 5.49 25.75 11.36
C LYS A 252 5.03 24.85 12.50
N LEU A 253 5.82 23.83 12.79
CA LEU A 253 5.65 22.95 13.94
C LEU A 253 6.93 22.93 14.77
N THR A 254 6.78 22.69 16.06
CA THR A 254 7.89 22.50 17.01
C THR A 254 7.83 21.07 17.55
N ARG A 255 8.96 20.35 17.47
CA ARG A 255 9.11 19.07 18.14
C ARG A 255 9.27 19.32 19.65
N VAL A 256 8.44 18.66 20.45
CA VAL A 256 8.52 18.69 21.90
C VAL A 256 9.07 17.36 22.43
N LEU A 257 9.68 17.38 23.61
CA LEU A 257 10.31 16.23 24.26
C LEU A 257 11.30 15.46 23.35
N PRO A 258 12.25 16.13 22.67
CA PRO A 258 13.10 15.52 21.65
C PRO A 258 14.04 14.45 22.19
N ASP A 259 14.34 14.45 23.50
CA ASP A 259 15.20 13.49 24.17
C ASP A 259 14.54 12.12 24.38
N PHE A 260 13.24 12.01 24.14
CA PHE A 260 12.49 10.78 24.34
C PHE A 260 12.17 10.12 23.00
N GLN A 261 12.39 8.80 22.94
CA GLN A 261 11.73 7.97 21.94
C GLN A 261 10.30 7.74 22.39
N VAL A 262 9.33 7.94 21.49
CA VAL A 262 7.91 7.84 21.83
C VAL A 262 7.17 6.96 20.84
N ASN A 263 6.28 6.11 21.37
CA ASN A 263 5.44 5.23 20.56
C ASN A 263 4.03 5.11 21.18
N PRO A 264 2.99 4.87 20.36
CA PRO A 264 1.66 4.55 20.87
C PRO A 264 1.66 3.11 21.41
N GLY A 265 1.46 2.95 22.71
CA GLY A 265 1.51 1.65 23.36
C GLY A 265 2.83 0.91 23.08
N ASN A 266 2.72 -0.40 22.86
CA ASN A 266 3.86 -1.26 22.53
C ASN A 266 4.20 -1.30 21.03
N ALA A 267 3.68 -0.37 20.22
CA ALA A 267 3.97 -0.33 18.81
C ALA A 267 5.45 0.00 18.57
N ASN A 268 6.06 -0.67 17.60
CA ASN A 268 7.38 -0.30 17.12
C ASN A 268 7.28 0.73 15.97
N ALA A 269 8.41 1.24 15.51
CA ALA A 269 8.49 2.20 14.41
C ALA A 269 9.14 1.57 13.16
N SER A 270 8.78 0.33 12.84
CA SER A 270 9.27 -0.36 11.65
C SER A 270 8.42 -0.06 10.41
N ILE A 271 9.07 -0.09 9.27
CA ILE A 271 8.42 -0.09 7.95
C ILE A 271 8.53 -1.53 7.44
N ASN A 272 7.38 -2.15 7.21
CA ASN A 272 7.31 -3.55 6.85
C ASN A 272 6.72 -3.72 5.45
N VAL A 273 7.28 -4.64 4.69
CA VAL A 273 6.73 -5.13 3.43
C VAL A 273 6.10 -6.48 3.69
N MET A 274 4.86 -6.65 3.24
CA MET A 274 4.05 -7.85 3.44
C MET A 274 3.58 -8.40 2.10
N PHE A 275 3.71 -9.70 1.90
CA PHE A 275 3.25 -10.41 0.71
C PHE A 275 2.93 -11.87 1.03
N LEU A 276 2.21 -12.56 0.14
CA LEU A 276 1.86 -13.96 0.34
C LEU A 276 3.08 -14.88 0.16
N PRO A 277 3.15 -16.04 0.86
CA PRO A 277 4.29 -16.96 0.78
C PRO A 277 4.57 -17.47 -0.64
N ASN A 278 3.55 -17.64 -1.46
CA ASN A 278 3.69 -18.04 -2.87
C ASN A 278 4.33 -16.95 -3.74
N GLN A 279 4.47 -15.72 -3.26
CA GLN A 279 5.14 -14.61 -3.93
C GLN A 279 6.64 -14.50 -3.56
N ARG A 280 7.17 -15.41 -2.71
CA ARG A 280 8.59 -15.50 -2.42
C ARG A 280 9.35 -15.77 -3.73
N GLY A 281 10.33 -14.96 -4.04
CA GLY A 281 11.09 -15.07 -5.31
C GLY A 281 10.53 -14.25 -6.48
N SER A 282 9.40 -13.56 -6.30
CA SER A 282 8.89 -12.63 -7.32
C SER A 282 9.89 -11.50 -7.59
N SER A 283 10.44 -11.43 -8.80
CA SER A 283 11.36 -10.36 -9.23
C SER A 283 10.71 -8.98 -9.12
N ARG A 284 9.41 -8.87 -9.39
CA ARG A 284 8.63 -7.62 -9.27
C ARG A 284 8.61 -7.09 -7.84
N ILE A 285 8.34 -7.97 -6.86
CA ILE A 285 8.35 -7.59 -5.45
C ILE A 285 9.76 -7.26 -4.99
N LYS A 286 10.76 -8.05 -5.42
CA LYS A 286 12.16 -7.83 -5.08
C LYS A 286 12.63 -6.42 -5.47
N VAL A 287 12.43 -6.01 -6.73
CA VAL A 287 12.87 -4.69 -7.20
C VAL A 287 12.11 -3.54 -6.52
N PHE A 288 10.84 -3.75 -6.16
CA PHE A 288 10.10 -2.75 -5.38
C PHE A 288 10.63 -2.63 -3.94
N VAL A 289 10.97 -3.76 -3.30
CA VAL A 289 11.59 -3.77 -1.96
C VAL A 289 12.95 -3.07 -1.98
N GLU A 290 13.79 -3.34 -2.98
CA GLU A 290 15.08 -2.70 -3.18
C GLU A 290 14.93 -1.18 -3.39
N PHE A 291 14.02 -0.77 -4.26
CA PHE A 291 13.66 0.63 -4.45
C PHE A 291 13.23 1.31 -3.14
N LEU A 292 12.36 0.66 -2.36
CA LEU A 292 11.89 1.19 -1.09
C LEU A 292 13.05 1.32 -0.08
N GLN A 293 13.95 0.32 -0.01
CA GLN A 293 15.13 0.37 0.86
C GLN A 293 16.07 1.51 0.48
N GLU A 294 16.30 1.76 -0.82
CA GLU A 294 17.08 2.91 -1.28
C GLU A 294 16.48 4.24 -0.83
N LEU A 295 15.15 4.41 -0.97
CA LEU A 295 14.47 5.63 -0.52
C LEU A 295 14.62 5.88 0.97
N LEU A 296 14.65 4.82 1.77
CA LEU A 296 14.75 4.92 3.22
C LEU A 296 16.19 5.11 3.71
N THR A 297 17.19 4.74 2.92
CA THR A 297 18.60 4.91 3.27
C THR A 297 19.11 6.33 3.00
N HIS A 298 18.52 7.04 2.04
CA HIS A 298 18.92 8.39 1.63
C HIS A 298 18.12 9.50 2.34
N ARG A 299 17.39 9.17 3.37
CA ARG A 299 16.69 10.07 4.29
C ARG A 299 17.54 10.35 5.52
#